data_871fc3225954b25002d2d0b54debec19
#
_entry.id   871fc3225954b25002d2d0b54debec19
#
_cell.length_a   1.000
_cell.length_b   1.000
_cell.length_c   1.000
_cell.angle_alpha   90.00
_cell.angle_beta   90.00
_cell.angle_gamma   90.00
#
_symmetry.space_group_name_H-M   'P 1'
#
loop_
_entity.id
_entity.type
_entity.pdbx_description
1 polymer ?
#
loop_
_entity_poly.entity_id
_entity_poly.type
_entity_poly.pdbx_seq_one_letter_code
_entity_poly.pdbx_strand_id
1 'polypeptide(L)'
;DVPEFRKAWSRYYDAVTQVDYRAGELIAQLKEDGKWEDTIVVVWADHGVGMPRGKHNAWEQGTHVPLIVRFPKKYQHLAPANPGSTIDGLVTLMDLGPSTLALAGQKTPDWMHGRPLLCKTGEGEINYRDYVIGMRDRLDSRYEMVRSVRDQRFRYQRNYYPHLPFKPHEDFEFNAPILKKWVELARAGELTGPQAQLNLRFKPIEELYDSENDPHMIHNVIDDPQYAAVGKRMRKRLKDWTLETRDLGLLDETETLARAESHDSHWELGQSLDNYKRILETADLQVQGKAAVADLLARVNDPDSAVRFWAVLGLVALQSDDAKVVAALQAAAKDKAISVRITAADGLFNLGRYEDGLPAIIAALNHPIPSARVRASCILDTQPKSANDKLQPAIAALRKAATELNVKKMRGIPFGLNQPFQRAIKAITGEETYYRW
;
A
#
# COMPACT_ATOMS: atom_id res chain seq x y z
N ASP A 1 15.44 -21.38 -8.81
CA ASP A 1 15.29 -21.48 -10.26
C ASP A 1 14.35 -22.64 -10.60
N VAL A 2 13.08 -22.34 -10.88
CA VAL A 2 12.04 -23.34 -11.18
C VAL A 2 11.31 -22.97 -12.48
N PRO A 3 10.71 -23.95 -13.19
CA PRO A 3 10.09 -23.74 -14.51
C PRO A 3 9.02 -22.65 -14.51
N GLU A 4 8.22 -22.53 -13.48
CA GLU A 4 7.12 -21.55 -13.36
C GLU A 4 7.67 -20.12 -13.40
N PHE A 5 8.80 -19.86 -12.74
CA PHE A 5 9.45 -18.55 -12.73
C PHE A 5 10.06 -18.23 -14.10
N ARG A 6 10.74 -19.19 -14.74
CA ARG A 6 11.27 -19.02 -16.11
C ARG A 6 10.15 -18.70 -17.10
N LYS A 7 9.03 -19.43 -17.02
CA LYS A 7 7.85 -19.21 -17.88
C LYS A 7 7.21 -17.85 -17.64
N ALA A 8 7.17 -17.38 -16.38
CA ALA A 8 6.64 -16.06 -16.06
C ALA A 8 7.53 -14.96 -16.68
N TRP A 9 8.84 -15.07 -16.58
CA TRP A 9 9.79 -14.14 -17.21
C TRP A 9 9.70 -14.15 -18.74
N SER A 10 9.64 -15.35 -19.36
CA SER A 10 9.44 -15.47 -20.81
C SER A 10 8.20 -14.72 -21.27
N ARG A 11 7.06 -14.95 -20.61
CA ARG A 11 5.80 -14.27 -20.93
C ARG A 11 5.88 -12.74 -20.72
N TYR A 12 6.65 -12.31 -19.73
CA TYR A 12 6.85 -10.88 -19.52
C TYR A 12 7.62 -10.26 -20.68
N TYR A 13 8.71 -10.88 -21.16
CA TYR A 13 9.44 -10.41 -22.33
C TYR A 13 8.59 -10.45 -23.61
N ASP A 14 7.79 -11.50 -23.79
CA ASP A 14 6.84 -11.57 -24.92
C ASP A 14 5.84 -10.39 -24.88
N ALA A 15 5.33 -10.07 -23.68
CA ALA A 15 4.40 -8.94 -23.52
C ALA A 15 5.09 -7.58 -23.82
N VAL A 16 6.35 -7.40 -23.40
CA VAL A 16 7.15 -6.19 -23.75
C VAL A 16 7.29 -6.07 -25.25
N THR A 17 7.65 -7.17 -25.94
CA THR A 17 7.75 -7.20 -27.40
C THR A 17 6.43 -6.84 -28.07
N GLN A 18 5.30 -7.36 -27.56
CA GLN A 18 3.98 -7.01 -28.12
C GLN A 18 3.63 -5.53 -27.92
N VAL A 19 4.00 -4.93 -26.77
CA VAL A 19 3.81 -3.49 -26.55
C VAL A 19 4.64 -2.68 -27.55
N ASP A 20 5.88 -3.10 -27.81
CA ASP A 20 6.75 -2.46 -28.81
C ASP A 20 6.14 -2.52 -30.22
N TYR A 21 5.62 -3.66 -30.66
CA TYR A 21 4.89 -3.78 -31.94
C TYR A 21 3.70 -2.83 -32.02
N ARG A 22 2.87 -2.78 -31.00
CA ARG A 22 1.69 -1.89 -30.97
C ARG A 22 2.08 -0.42 -30.98
N ALA A 23 3.13 -0.06 -30.26
CA ALA A 23 3.67 1.31 -30.31
C ALA A 23 4.18 1.63 -31.72
N GLY A 24 4.85 0.67 -32.38
CA GLY A 24 5.29 0.80 -33.77
C GLY A 24 4.14 1.02 -34.75
N GLU A 25 3.02 0.28 -34.61
CA GLU A 25 1.80 0.46 -35.42
C GLU A 25 1.21 1.85 -35.25
N LEU A 26 1.09 2.34 -34.01
CA LEU A 26 0.59 3.71 -33.74
C LEU A 26 1.50 4.79 -34.32
N ILE A 27 2.83 4.59 -34.24
CA ILE A 27 3.82 5.50 -34.84
C ILE A 27 3.70 5.48 -36.38
N ALA A 28 3.54 4.31 -36.98
CA ALA A 28 3.33 4.19 -38.43
C ALA A 28 2.06 4.95 -38.86
N GLN A 29 0.95 4.76 -38.15
CA GLN A 29 -0.31 5.48 -38.41
C GLN A 29 -0.13 7.02 -38.32
N LEU A 30 0.55 7.50 -37.28
CA LEU A 30 0.83 8.95 -37.17
C LEU A 30 1.66 9.49 -38.33
N LYS A 31 2.56 8.67 -38.91
CA LYS A 31 3.36 9.06 -40.09
C LYS A 31 2.50 9.07 -41.34
N GLU A 32 1.66 8.07 -41.56
CA GLU A 32 0.71 7.99 -42.67
C GLU A 32 -0.28 9.17 -42.68
N ASP A 33 -0.79 9.53 -41.49
CA ASP A 33 -1.70 10.66 -41.30
C ASP A 33 -1.01 12.02 -41.40
N GLY A 34 0.31 12.07 -41.61
CA GLY A 34 1.11 13.32 -41.65
C GLY A 34 1.17 14.05 -40.31
N LYS A 35 0.86 13.37 -39.19
CA LYS A 35 0.81 13.97 -37.85
C LYS A 35 2.09 13.75 -37.02
N TRP A 36 3.03 12.96 -37.49
CA TRP A 36 4.24 12.59 -36.74
C TRP A 36 5.06 13.79 -36.27
N GLU A 37 5.22 14.83 -37.11
CA GLU A 37 5.99 16.03 -36.78
C GLU A 37 5.18 17.06 -35.97
N ASP A 38 3.89 16.80 -35.73
CA ASP A 38 3.00 17.63 -34.91
C ASP A 38 2.59 16.95 -33.59
N THR A 39 3.11 15.73 -33.31
CA THR A 39 2.69 14.96 -32.14
C THR A 39 3.84 14.77 -31.18
N ILE A 40 3.65 15.18 -29.91
CA ILE A 40 4.49 14.75 -28.78
C ILE A 40 4.01 13.37 -28.35
N VAL A 41 4.94 12.40 -28.27
CA VAL A 41 4.61 11.02 -27.89
C VAL A 41 5.19 10.72 -26.51
N VAL A 42 4.33 10.22 -25.62
CA VAL A 42 4.72 9.80 -24.27
C VAL A 42 4.43 8.32 -24.10
N VAL A 43 5.45 7.55 -23.70
CA VAL A 43 5.32 6.12 -23.40
C VAL A 43 5.69 5.90 -21.94
N TRP A 44 4.82 5.28 -21.19
CA TRP A 44 5.06 4.94 -19.78
C TRP A 44 4.35 3.65 -19.38
N ALA A 45 4.71 3.10 -18.22
CA ALA A 45 3.92 2.07 -17.54
C ALA A 45 3.27 2.66 -16.28
N ASP A 46 2.10 2.17 -15.92
CA ASP A 46 1.34 2.61 -14.74
C ASP A 46 1.93 2.08 -13.42
N HIS A 47 2.62 0.94 -13.45
CA HIS A 47 3.31 0.32 -12.34
C HIS A 47 4.43 -0.62 -12.85
N GLY A 48 5.25 -1.11 -11.94
CA GLY A 48 6.34 -2.03 -12.25
C GLY A 48 5.88 -3.43 -12.66
N VAL A 49 6.86 -4.28 -12.93
CA VAL A 49 6.68 -5.66 -13.42
C VAL A 49 5.73 -6.48 -12.54
N GLY A 50 4.89 -7.32 -13.16
CA GLY A 50 3.95 -8.23 -12.48
C GLY A 50 4.61 -9.45 -11.83
N MET A 51 5.74 -9.25 -11.14
CA MET A 51 6.50 -10.25 -10.41
C MET A 51 6.34 -10.05 -8.89
N PRO A 52 6.71 -11.03 -8.03
CA PRO A 52 6.41 -10.99 -6.60
C PRO A 52 6.80 -9.70 -5.85
N ARG A 53 7.88 -9.03 -6.25
CA ARG A 53 8.35 -7.77 -5.65
C ARG A 53 7.99 -6.51 -6.45
N GLY A 54 7.38 -6.65 -7.63
CA GLY A 54 7.05 -5.56 -8.54
C GLY A 54 5.69 -4.93 -8.22
N LYS A 55 4.72 -5.15 -9.10
CA LYS A 55 3.35 -4.64 -8.98
C LYS A 55 2.84 -4.72 -7.53
N HIS A 56 2.14 -3.68 -7.07
CA HIS A 56 1.57 -3.55 -5.73
C HIS A 56 2.58 -3.33 -4.59
N ASN A 57 3.85 -3.16 -4.87
CA ASN A 57 4.86 -2.88 -3.84
C ASN A 57 5.47 -1.50 -4.01
N ALA A 58 5.85 -0.87 -2.89
CA ALA A 58 6.46 0.46 -2.89
C ALA A 58 7.98 0.43 -3.05
N TRP A 59 8.56 -0.72 -3.45
CA TRP A 59 9.97 -0.86 -3.81
C TRP A 59 10.27 -0.37 -5.23
N GLU A 60 11.53 -0.24 -5.62
CA GLU A 60 11.94 0.19 -6.96
C GLU A 60 11.25 -0.63 -8.06
N GLN A 61 11.21 -1.96 -7.91
CA GLN A 61 10.60 -2.85 -8.91
C GLN A 61 9.10 -2.58 -9.14
N GLY A 62 8.42 -1.97 -8.17
CA GLY A 62 7.00 -1.62 -8.27
C GLY A 62 6.75 -0.18 -8.73
N THR A 63 7.70 0.72 -8.52
CA THR A 63 7.50 2.18 -8.67
C THR A 63 8.42 2.83 -9.69
N HIS A 64 9.59 2.26 -10.00
CA HIS A 64 10.48 2.76 -11.03
C HIS A 64 10.06 2.19 -12.38
N VAL A 65 9.28 2.97 -13.12
CA VAL A 65 8.67 2.57 -14.39
C VAL A 65 9.34 3.27 -15.57
N PRO A 66 9.31 2.70 -16.77
CA PRO A 66 9.77 3.39 -17.97
C PRO A 66 8.93 4.65 -18.22
N LEU A 67 9.61 5.72 -18.62
CA LEU A 67 8.98 6.96 -19.05
C LEU A 67 9.83 7.53 -20.20
N ILE A 68 9.28 7.56 -21.40
CA ILE A 68 9.95 8.05 -22.61
C ILE A 68 9.10 9.17 -23.19
N VAL A 69 9.71 10.31 -23.48
CA VAL A 69 9.02 11.44 -24.12
C VAL A 69 9.75 11.82 -25.40
N ARG A 70 9.04 11.77 -26.52
CA ARG A 70 9.52 12.25 -27.80
C ARG A 70 8.90 13.59 -28.10
N PHE A 71 9.76 14.61 -28.32
CA PHE A 71 9.37 15.90 -28.87
C PHE A 71 9.74 15.95 -30.35
N PRO A 72 8.80 16.26 -31.27
CA PRO A 72 9.12 16.50 -32.65
C PRO A 72 9.91 17.81 -32.80
N LYS A 73 10.60 17.99 -33.93
CA LYS A 73 11.44 19.16 -34.18
C LYS A 73 10.72 20.48 -33.91
N LYS A 74 9.45 20.57 -34.27
CA LYS A 74 8.58 21.74 -34.05
C LYS A 74 8.48 22.14 -32.57
N TYR A 75 8.45 21.15 -31.64
CA TYR A 75 8.29 21.38 -30.22
C TYR A 75 9.58 21.10 -29.42
N GLN A 76 10.72 20.97 -30.07
CA GLN A 76 12.01 20.71 -29.44
C GLN A 76 12.41 21.74 -28.39
N HIS A 77 11.98 23.01 -28.57
CA HIS A 77 12.21 24.10 -27.62
C HIS A 77 11.54 23.87 -26.26
N LEU A 78 10.50 23.01 -26.19
CA LEU A 78 9.81 22.59 -24.96
C LEU A 78 10.44 21.36 -24.30
N ALA A 79 11.35 20.69 -25.02
CA ALA A 79 12.00 19.49 -24.50
C ALA A 79 12.94 19.83 -23.34
N PRO A 80 12.95 19.00 -22.24
CA PRO A 80 13.85 19.23 -21.11
C PRO A 80 15.33 18.99 -21.45
N ALA A 81 15.61 18.16 -22.46
CA ALA A 81 16.95 17.82 -22.90
C ALA A 81 17.00 17.54 -24.41
N ASN A 82 18.20 17.35 -24.96
CA ASN A 82 18.40 16.97 -26.34
C ASN A 82 17.84 15.57 -26.64
N PRO A 83 17.44 15.29 -27.90
CA PRO A 83 17.05 13.93 -28.28
C PRO A 83 18.14 12.88 -27.95
N GLY A 84 17.72 11.74 -27.44
CA GLY A 84 18.62 10.65 -27.04
C GLY A 84 19.23 10.82 -25.64
N SER A 85 18.91 11.88 -24.91
CA SER A 85 19.38 12.07 -23.52
C SER A 85 18.56 11.25 -22.54
N THR A 86 19.21 10.83 -21.43
CA THR A 86 18.57 10.34 -20.20
C THR A 86 18.52 11.49 -19.18
N ILE A 87 17.45 11.55 -18.41
CA ILE A 87 17.23 12.54 -17.36
C ILE A 87 17.09 11.81 -16.04
N ASP A 88 17.97 12.10 -15.09
CA ASP A 88 17.97 11.48 -13.76
C ASP A 88 17.12 12.28 -12.74
N GLY A 89 16.47 13.35 -13.16
CA GLY A 89 15.59 14.16 -12.34
C GLY A 89 14.39 13.35 -11.82
N LEU A 90 14.09 13.47 -10.53
CA LEU A 90 12.98 12.76 -9.91
C LEU A 90 11.62 13.30 -10.37
N VAL A 91 10.83 12.45 -11.01
CA VAL A 91 9.47 12.70 -11.49
C VAL A 91 8.50 11.64 -10.98
N THR A 92 7.21 11.92 -11.05
CA THR A 92 6.13 10.97 -10.77
C THR A 92 5.11 10.97 -11.90
N LEU A 93 4.29 9.92 -12.00
CA LEU A 93 3.20 9.90 -12.99
C LEU A 93 2.15 10.98 -12.74
N MET A 94 2.09 11.55 -11.53
CA MET A 94 1.25 12.73 -11.24
C MET A 94 1.68 13.97 -12.04
N ASP A 95 2.91 14.01 -12.55
CA ASP A 95 3.46 15.13 -13.32
C ASP A 95 3.01 15.12 -14.79
N LEU A 96 2.41 14.02 -15.27
CA LEU A 96 1.87 13.92 -16.64
C LEU A 96 0.75 14.93 -16.86
N GLY A 97 -0.22 15.04 -15.95
CA GLY A 97 -1.32 15.98 -16.05
C GLY A 97 -0.86 17.44 -16.12
N PRO A 98 -0.13 17.94 -15.11
CA PRO A 98 0.45 19.29 -15.14
C PRO A 98 1.34 19.57 -16.36
N SER A 99 2.15 18.59 -16.78
CA SER A 99 2.99 18.76 -17.97
C SER A 99 2.15 18.88 -19.25
N THR A 100 1.07 18.10 -19.36
CA THR A 100 0.14 18.19 -20.50
C THR A 100 -0.55 19.56 -20.52
N LEU A 101 -1.00 20.06 -19.36
CA LEU A 101 -1.57 21.42 -19.27
C LEU A 101 -0.56 22.49 -19.69
N ALA A 102 0.68 22.38 -19.22
CA ALA A 102 1.74 23.31 -19.56
C ALA A 102 2.06 23.30 -21.07
N LEU A 103 2.12 22.11 -21.70
CA LEU A 103 2.27 21.96 -23.13
C LEU A 103 1.11 22.59 -23.92
N ALA A 104 -0.09 22.63 -23.36
CA ALA A 104 -1.26 23.31 -23.91
C ALA A 104 -1.36 24.79 -23.52
N GLY A 105 -0.32 25.38 -22.90
CA GLY A 105 -0.30 26.78 -22.46
C GLY A 105 -1.22 27.08 -21.28
N GLN A 106 -1.64 26.05 -20.52
CA GLN A 106 -2.55 26.19 -19.39
C GLN A 106 -1.77 26.13 -18.07
N LYS A 107 -2.27 26.83 -17.03
CA LYS A 107 -1.73 26.76 -15.68
C LYS A 107 -2.15 25.47 -15.00
N THR A 108 -1.26 24.89 -14.19
CA THR A 108 -1.57 23.81 -13.28
C THR A 108 -2.52 24.32 -12.19
N PRO A 109 -3.71 23.73 -11.97
CA PRO A 109 -4.57 24.07 -10.86
C PRO A 109 -3.92 23.80 -9.49
N ASP A 110 -4.21 24.63 -8.49
CA ASP A 110 -3.58 24.56 -7.16
C ASP A 110 -3.89 23.26 -6.40
N TRP A 111 -4.97 22.57 -6.74
CA TRP A 111 -5.32 21.27 -6.15
C TRP A 111 -4.54 20.08 -6.73
N MET A 112 -3.79 20.28 -7.83
CA MET A 112 -2.92 19.24 -8.40
C MET A 112 -1.59 19.17 -7.65
N HIS A 113 -1.26 17.99 -7.10
CA HIS A 113 0.02 17.74 -6.42
C HIS A 113 1.21 17.53 -7.37
N GLY A 114 0.95 17.20 -8.64
CA GLY A 114 1.96 17.08 -9.68
C GLY A 114 2.54 18.45 -10.08
N ARG A 115 3.69 18.42 -10.74
CA ARG A 115 4.36 19.61 -11.30
C ARG A 115 4.69 19.39 -12.77
N PRO A 116 4.78 20.44 -13.60
CA PRO A 116 5.10 20.30 -15.02
C PRO A 116 6.60 20.02 -15.25
N LEU A 117 7.06 18.84 -14.86
CA LEU A 117 8.47 18.44 -14.90
C LEU A 117 8.90 17.70 -16.17
N LEU A 118 7.97 17.43 -17.10
CA LEU A 118 8.26 16.70 -18.34
C LEU A 118 8.48 17.65 -19.55
N CYS A 119 8.37 18.95 -19.36
CA CYS A 119 8.59 19.95 -20.39
C CYS A 119 9.06 21.28 -19.78
N LYS A 120 9.72 22.11 -20.59
CA LYS A 120 10.06 23.47 -20.21
C LYS A 120 8.79 24.35 -20.24
N THR A 121 8.60 25.13 -19.19
CA THR A 121 7.46 26.06 -19.04
C THR A 121 7.87 27.54 -19.17
N GLY A 122 9.13 27.80 -19.50
CA GLY A 122 9.72 29.13 -19.63
C GLY A 122 11.20 29.04 -19.90
N GLU A 123 11.90 30.17 -19.73
CA GLU A 123 13.37 30.23 -19.84
C GLU A 123 14.00 29.63 -18.56
N GLY A 124 14.99 28.77 -18.73
CA GLY A 124 15.73 28.14 -17.64
C GLY A 124 15.63 26.60 -17.55
N GLU A 125 16.33 26.06 -16.57
CA GLU A 125 16.35 24.63 -16.31
C GLU A 125 15.15 24.21 -15.48
N ILE A 126 14.74 22.94 -15.64
CA ILE A 126 13.67 22.36 -14.85
C ILE A 126 14.20 22.09 -13.42
N ASN A 127 13.52 22.67 -12.43
CA ASN A 127 13.81 22.38 -11.03
C ASN A 127 13.12 21.07 -10.61
N TYR A 128 13.82 19.95 -10.78
CA TYR A 128 13.35 18.64 -10.39
C TYR A 128 13.17 18.54 -8.86
N ARG A 129 12.48 17.49 -8.41
CA ARG A 129 12.26 17.24 -6.99
C ARG A 129 13.51 16.67 -6.32
N ASP A 130 13.71 17.01 -5.06
CA ASP A 130 14.73 16.36 -4.22
C ASP A 130 14.31 14.96 -3.77
N TYR A 131 13.00 14.67 -3.82
CA TYR A 131 12.43 13.38 -3.43
C TYR A 131 11.06 13.15 -4.08
N VAL A 132 10.67 11.89 -4.12
CA VAL A 132 9.33 11.43 -4.51
C VAL A 132 8.72 10.56 -3.43
N ILE A 133 7.39 10.55 -3.37
CA ILE A 133 6.61 9.74 -2.41
C ILE A 133 5.96 8.57 -3.15
N GLY A 134 6.08 7.38 -2.56
CA GLY A 134 5.32 6.20 -2.96
C GLY A 134 4.31 5.83 -1.88
N MET A 135 3.16 5.33 -2.29
CA MET A 135 2.06 4.98 -1.39
C MET A 135 1.47 3.63 -1.76
N ARG A 136 1.02 2.91 -0.74
CA ARG A 136 0.14 1.76 -0.89
C ARG A 136 -0.86 1.76 0.25
N ASP A 137 -2.15 1.64 -0.06
CA ASP A 137 -3.23 1.50 0.90
C ASP A 137 -4.06 0.26 0.54
N ARG A 138 -5.27 0.44 0.05
CA ARG A 138 -6.12 -0.68 -0.36
C ARG A 138 -5.59 -1.36 -1.63
N LEU A 139 -5.52 -2.67 -1.55
CA LEU A 139 -5.19 -3.56 -2.64
C LEU A 139 -6.33 -4.58 -2.76
N ASP A 140 -7.27 -4.32 -3.67
CA ASP A 140 -8.53 -5.05 -3.78
C ASP A 140 -9.18 -5.27 -2.41
N SER A 141 -9.18 -6.51 -1.90
CA SER A 141 -9.77 -6.84 -0.60
C SER A 141 -8.87 -6.56 0.61
N ARG A 142 -7.58 -6.32 0.40
CA ARG A 142 -6.61 -6.12 1.50
C ARG A 142 -6.29 -4.65 1.68
N TYR A 143 -6.29 -4.22 2.93
CA TYR A 143 -5.87 -2.88 3.31
C TYR A 143 -4.62 -2.96 4.18
N GLU A 144 -3.63 -2.18 3.80
CA GLU A 144 -2.48 -1.85 4.64
C GLU A 144 -1.95 -0.49 4.22
N MET A 145 -1.37 0.25 5.15
CA MET A 145 -0.76 1.54 4.86
C MET A 145 0.75 1.40 4.77
N VAL A 146 1.30 1.73 3.60
CA VAL A 146 2.75 1.86 3.36
C VAL A 146 3.01 3.21 2.73
N ARG A 147 4.04 3.90 3.22
CA ARG A 147 4.55 5.14 2.64
C ARG A 147 6.04 5.02 2.42
N SER A 148 6.52 5.47 1.29
CA SER A 148 7.95 5.56 1.02
C SER A 148 8.34 6.95 0.56
N VAL A 149 9.55 7.35 0.90
CA VAL A 149 10.21 8.53 0.36
C VAL A 149 11.52 8.10 -0.29
N ARG A 150 11.76 8.58 -1.51
CA ARG A 150 12.96 8.30 -2.29
C ARG A 150 13.63 9.61 -2.70
N ASP A 151 14.92 9.76 -2.40
CA ASP A 151 15.78 10.77 -3.00
C ASP A 151 16.61 10.14 -4.16
N GLN A 152 17.65 10.78 -4.63
CA GLN A 152 18.45 10.26 -5.75
C GLN A 152 19.13 8.91 -5.46
N ARG A 153 19.42 8.59 -4.19
CA ARG A 153 20.16 7.39 -3.82
C ARG A 153 19.39 6.47 -2.85
N PHE A 154 18.72 7.04 -1.87
CA PHE A 154 18.12 6.28 -0.77
C PHE A 154 16.60 6.17 -0.91
N ARG A 155 16.07 5.01 -0.55
CA ARG A 155 14.63 4.82 -0.33
C ARG A 155 14.38 4.41 1.11
N TYR A 156 13.56 5.19 1.78
CA TYR A 156 13.00 4.88 3.09
C TYR A 156 11.54 4.46 2.93
N GLN A 157 11.13 3.42 3.65
CA GLN A 157 9.76 2.92 3.66
C GLN A 157 9.26 2.75 5.10
N ARG A 158 8.05 3.22 5.36
CA ARG A 158 7.34 3.06 6.61
C ARG A 158 6.18 2.08 6.42
N ASN A 159 6.16 0.97 7.16
CA ASN A 159 5.09 0.00 7.22
C ASN A 159 4.24 0.28 8.45
N TYR A 160 3.05 0.87 8.26
CA TYR A 160 2.18 1.24 9.38
C TYR A 160 1.40 0.06 9.96
N TYR A 161 1.30 -1.06 9.22
CA TYR A 161 0.67 -2.32 9.63
C TYR A 161 1.73 -3.44 9.69
N PRO A 162 2.71 -3.37 10.61
CA PRO A 162 3.82 -4.33 10.63
C PRO A 162 3.39 -5.74 11.07
N HIS A 163 2.23 -5.90 11.68
CA HIS A 163 1.63 -7.18 12.07
C HIS A 163 1.06 -7.96 10.88
N LEU A 164 0.97 -7.35 9.70
CA LEU A 164 0.57 -8.02 8.46
C LEU A 164 1.81 -8.46 7.66
N PRO A 165 1.73 -9.55 6.88
CA PRO A 165 2.83 -9.99 6.03
C PRO A 165 3.12 -8.99 4.91
N PHE A 166 4.32 -9.06 4.32
CA PHE A 166 4.67 -8.24 3.15
C PHE A 166 3.73 -8.48 1.96
N LYS A 167 3.27 -9.71 1.81
CA LYS A 167 2.40 -10.12 0.70
C LYS A 167 1.13 -10.74 1.27
N PRO A 168 0.18 -9.93 1.73
CA PRO A 168 -1.13 -10.45 2.15
C PRO A 168 -1.80 -11.09 0.92
N HIS A 169 -2.55 -12.17 1.16
CA HIS A 169 -3.24 -12.87 0.07
C HIS A 169 -4.24 -11.94 -0.62
N GLU A 170 -4.10 -11.83 -1.92
CA GLU A 170 -5.01 -11.15 -2.82
C GLU A 170 -5.28 -12.09 -4.02
N ASP A 171 -6.57 -12.35 -4.34
CA ASP A 171 -6.94 -13.42 -5.27
C ASP A 171 -6.46 -13.17 -6.70
N PHE A 172 -6.47 -11.91 -7.15
CA PHE A 172 -6.01 -11.58 -8.50
C PHE A 172 -4.55 -11.96 -8.70
N GLU A 173 -3.69 -11.57 -7.77
CA GLU A 173 -2.27 -11.89 -7.85
C GLU A 173 -2.00 -13.39 -7.65
N PHE A 174 -2.64 -13.98 -6.63
CA PHE A 174 -2.41 -15.38 -6.26
C PHE A 174 -3.05 -16.39 -7.23
N ASN A 175 -3.81 -15.93 -8.22
CA ASN A 175 -4.17 -16.76 -9.37
C ASN A 175 -2.97 -17.00 -10.31
N ALA A 176 -1.92 -16.18 -10.25
CA ALA A 176 -0.73 -16.38 -11.07
C ALA A 176 0.07 -17.63 -10.64
N PRO A 177 0.45 -18.53 -11.57
CA PRO A 177 1.20 -19.74 -11.25
C PRO A 177 2.49 -19.49 -10.48
N ILE A 178 3.16 -18.37 -10.74
CA ILE A 178 4.39 -17.97 -10.07
C ILE A 178 4.19 -17.76 -8.57
N LEU A 179 3.08 -17.13 -8.15
CA LEU A 179 2.83 -16.90 -6.73
C LEU A 179 2.35 -18.16 -6.01
N LYS A 180 1.57 -19.02 -6.70
CA LYS A 180 1.22 -20.33 -6.17
C LYS A 180 2.48 -21.15 -5.88
N LYS A 181 3.37 -21.24 -6.86
CA LYS A 181 4.64 -21.96 -6.70
C LYS A 181 5.51 -21.38 -5.61
N TRP A 182 5.54 -20.06 -5.49
CA TRP A 182 6.30 -19.42 -4.44
C TRP A 182 5.76 -19.77 -3.03
N VAL A 183 4.44 -19.78 -2.83
CA VAL A 183 3.82 -20.22 -1.55
C VAL A 183 4.11 -21.70 -1.27
N GLU A 184 4.09 -22.57 -2.28
CA GLU A 184 4.47 -23.99 -2.12
C GLU A 184 5.90 -24.13 -1.59
N LEU A 185 6.87 -23.45 -2.23
CA LEU A 185 8.27 -23.44 -1.82
C LEU A 185 8.47 -22.86 -0.41
N ALA A 186 7.73 -21.80 -0.09
CA ALA A 186 7.73 -21.21 1.24
C ALA A 186 7.29 -22.21 2.32
N ARG A 187 6.19 -22.92 2.08
CA ARG A 187 5.66 -23.94 2.98
C ARG A 187 6.57 -25.16 3.12
N ALA A 188 7.28 -25.51 2.06
CA ALA A 188 8.28 -26.56 2.07
C ALA A 188 9.57 -26.16 2.80
N GLY A 189 9.71 -24.88 3.21
CA GLY A 189 10.96 -24.37 3.81
C GLY A 189 12.12 -24.24 2.83
N GLU A 190 11.83 -24.23 1.52
CA GLU A 190 12.85 -24.20 0.45
C GLU A 190 13.31 -22.78 0.10
N LEU A 191 12.63 -21.73 0.62
CA LEU A 191 13.02 -20.35 0.39
C LEU A 191 14.04 -19.89 1.44
N THR A 192 15.12 -19.29 0.99
CA THR A 192 16.20 -18.79 1.83
C THR A 192 16.54 -17.34 1.49
N GLY A 193 17.19 -16.63 2.43
CA GLY A 193 17.67 -15.27 2.21
C GLY A 193 16.56 -14.32 1.71
N PRO A 194 16.83 -13.53 0.65
CA PRO A 194 15.89 -12.56 0.12
C PRO A 194 14.56 -13.14 -0.36
N GLN A 195 14.57 -14.39 -0.80
CA GLN A 195 13.38 -15.09 -1.28
C GLN A 195 12.37 -15.35 -0.15
N ALA A 196 12.87 -15.63 1.05
CA ALA A 196 12.05 -15.88 2.24
C ALA A 196 11.44 -14.58 2.82
N GLN A 197 12.01 -13.41 2.50
CA GLN A 197 11.62 -12.12 3.06
C GLN A 197 10.12 -11.82 2.87
N LEU A 198 9.57 -12.11 1.69
CA LEU A 198 8.16 -11.86 1.40
C LEU A 198 7.19 -12.78 2.19
N ASN A 199 7.71 -13.87 2.78
CA ASN A 199 6.93 -14.80 3.61
C ASN A 199 7.00 -14.49 5.11
N LEU A 200 7.70 -13.45 5.51
CA LEU A 200 7.70 -13.05 6.91
C LEU A 200 6.27 -12.72 7.32
N ARG A 201 5.81 -13.39 8.40
CA ARG A 201 4.49 -13.14 9.00
C ARG A 201 4.35 -11.69 9.45
N PHE A 202 5.46 -11.10 9.89
CA PHE A 202 5.56 -9.73 10.36
C PHE A 202 6.65 -9.03 9.56
N LYS A 203 6.40 -7.81 9.16
CA LYS A 203 7.37 -7.00 8.43
C LYS A 203 8.04 -5.97 9.33
N PRO A 204 9.25 -5.48 8.99
CA PRO A 204 9.87 -4.40 9.71
C PRO A 204 8.96 -3.16 9.72
N ILE A 205 8.99 -2.41 10.81
CA ILE A 205 8.25 -1.15 10.92
C ILE A 205 8.82 -0.12 9.94
N GLU A 206 10.13 -0.13 9.76
CA GLU A 206 10.86 0.77 8.88
C GLU A 206 11.85 0.00 8.02
N GLU A 207 12.05 0.48 6.80
CA GLU A 207 13.04 -0.04 5.88
C GLU A 207 13.82 1.12 5.27
N LEU A 208 15.14 0.96 5.11
CA LEU A 208 16.02 1.88 4.40
C LEU A 208 16.89 1.11 3.43
N TYR A 209 16.95 1.57 2.19
CA TYR A 209 17.72 0.93 1.13
C TYR A 209 18.62 1.95 0.43
N ASP A 210 19.86 1.56 0.12
CA ASP A 210 20.81 2.29 -0.70
C ASP A 210 20.70 1.81 -2.15
N SER A 211 19.92 2.47 -2.97
CA SER A 211 19.59 2.04 -4.33
C SER A 211 20.79 1.99 -5.27
N GLU A 212 21.90 2.67 -4.96
CA GLU A 212 23.15 2.58 -5.74
C GLU A 212 23.90 1.27 -5.48
N ASN A 213 23.98 0.86 -4.21
CA ASN A 213 24.71 -0.34 -3.81
C ASN A 213 23.80 -1.60 -3.76
N ASP A 214 22.50 -1.40 -3.61
CA ASP A 214 21.48 -2.45 -3.55
C ASP A 214 20.28 -2.10 -4.44
N PRO A 215 20.41 -2.14 -5.77
CA PRO A 215 19.33 -1.78 -6.70
C PRO A 215 18.12 -2.69 -6.61
N HIS A 216 18.26 -3.86 -5.97
CA HIS A 216 17.16 -4.81 -5.74
C HIS A 216 16.49 -4.65 -4.38
N MET A 217 16.97 -3.74 -3.51
CA MET A 217 16.41 -3.50 -2.17
C MET A 217 16.27 -4.77 -1.34
N ILE A 218 17.36 -5.51 -1.24
CA ILE A 218 17.44 -6.79 -0.52
C ILE A 218 17.89 -6.57 0.92
N HIS A 219 18.76 -5.58 1.15
CA HIS A 219 19.40 -5.34 2.43
C HIS A 219 18.80 -4.11 3.09
N ASN A 220 17.92 -4.33 4.07
CA ASN A 220 17.42 -3.24 4.91
C ASN A 220 18.53 -2.75 5.85
N VAL A 221 19.00 -1.52 5.66
CA VAL A 221 20.09 -0.90 6.43
C VAL A 221 19.60 0.10 7.49
N ILE A 222 18.31 0.05 7.87
CA ILE A 222 17.72 1.02 8.82
C ILE A 222 18.38 1.00 10.20
N ASP A 223 18.84 -0.17 10.63
CA ASP A 223 19.49 -0.37 11.94
C ASP A 223 21.03 -0.27 11.87
N ASP A 224 21.60 -0.05 10.69
CA ASP A 224 23.04 0.14 10.54
C ASP A 224 23.45 1.56 10.97
N PRO A 225 24.35 1.71 11.97
CA PRO A 225 24.80 3.01 12.46
C PRO A 225 25.38 3.93 11.38
N GLN A 226 25.96 3.38 10.30
CA GLN A 226 26.49 4.16 9.19
C GLN A 226 25.41 4.96 8.47
N TYR A 227 24.18 4.46 8.43
CA TYR A 227 23.04 5.08 7.77
C TYR A 227 22.10 5.82 8.72
N ALA A 228 22.42 5.92 10.02
CA ALA A 228 21.54 6.53 11.02
C ALA A 228 21.13 7.98 10.66
N ALA A 229 22.07 8.79 10.17
CA ALA A 229 21.79 10.16 9.73
C ALA A 229 20.85 10.20 8.52
N VAL A 230 21.02 9.29 7.58
CA VAL A 230 20.15 9.15 6.39
C VAL A 230 18.75 8.72 6.82
N GLY A 231 18.63 7.69 7.65
CA GLY A 231 17.34 7.23 8.18
C GLY A 231 16.58 8.35 8.90
N LYS A 232 17.27 9.13 9.75
CA LYS A 232 16.68 10.28 10.44
C LYS A 232 16.18 11.35 9.45
N ARG A 233 16.96 11.67 8.42
CA ARG A 233 16.61 12.66 7.39
C ARG A 233 15.39 12.21 6.59
N MET A 234 15.37 10.95 6.13
CA MET A 234 14.30 10.41 5.30
C MET A 234 13.00 10.26 6.11
N ARG A 235 13.09 9.81 7.36
CA ARG A 235 11.94 9.76 8.29
C ARG A 235 11.33 11.14 8.50
N LYS A 236 12.18 12.15 8.75
CA LYS A 236 11.72 13.53 8.87
C LYS A 236 11.02 13.99 7.59
N ARG A 237 11.57 13.70 6.43
CA ARG A 237 10.98 14.11 5.13
C ARG A 237 9.61 13.49 4.92
N LEU A 238 9.45 12.21 5.22
CA LEU A 238 8.12 11.57 5.16
C LEU A 238 7.14 12.23 6.12
N LYS A 239 7.57 12.50 7.36
CA LYS A 239 6.74 13.18 8.36
C LYS A 239 6.30 14.57 7.92
N ASP A 240 7.21 15.37 7.38
CA ASP A 240 6.92 16.71 6.87
C ASP A 240 5.87 16.63 5.75
N TRP A 241 6.07 15.75 4.77
CA TRP A 241 5.12 15.53 3.68
C TRP A 241 3.74 15.10 4.20
N THR A 242 3.68 14.17 5.14
CA THR A 242 2.43 13.70 5.75
C THR A 242 1.65 14.85 6.40
N LEU A 243 2.35 15.75 7.10
CA LEU A 243 1.74 16.94 7.70
C LEU A 243 1.31 17.98 6.65
N GLU A 244 2.14 18.21 5.64
CA GLU A 244 1.87 19.17 4.55
C GLU A 244 0.62 18.79 3.75
N THR A 245 0.47 17.49 3.45
CA THR A 245 -0.60 16.97 2.58
C THR A 245 -1.85 16.55 3.34
N ARG A 246 -1.80 16.48 4.67
CA ARG A 246 -2.90 15.91 5.48
C ARG A 246 -3.30 14.51 5.01
N ASP A 247 -2.31 13.64 4.80
CA ASP A 247 -2.50 12.28 4.29
C ASP A 247 -3.56 11.50 5.06
N LEU A 248 -4.71 11.27 4.42
CA LEU A 248 -5.85 10.56 5.02
C LEU A 248 -5.61 9.07 5.27
N GLY A 249 -4.50 8.50 4.82
CA GLY A 249 -4.09 7.15 5.23
C GLY A 249 -3.93 7.00 6.75
N LEU A 250 -3.75 8.11 7.48
CA LEU A 250 -3.76 8.11 8.95
C LEU A 250 -5.15 7.91 9.59
N LEU A 251 -6.22 8.01 8.83
CA LEU A 251 -7.54 7.53 9.23
C LEU A 251 -7.74 6.10 8.72
N ASP A 252 -8.17 5.20 9.60
CA ASP A 252 -8.67 3.89 9.13
C ASP A 252 -9.77 4.11 8.07
N GLU A 253 -9.85 3.26 7.07
CA GLU A 253 -10.82 3.40 5.98
C GLU A 253 -12.27 3.50 6.50
N THR A 254 -12.61 2.79 7.57
CA THR A 254 -13.94 2.87 8.21
C THR A 254 -14.17 4.22 8.86
N GLU A 255 -13.14 4.81 9.48
CA GLU A 255 -13.17 6.16 10.04
C GLU A 255 -13.29 7.21 8.93
N THR A 256 -12.52 7.06 7.86
CA THR A 256 -12.58 7.95 6.70
C THR A 256 -13.98 8.00 6.11
N LEU A 257 -14.59 6.84 5.87
CA LEU A 257 -15.94 6.75 5.33
C LEU A 257 -17.01 7.34 6.27
N ALA A 258 -16.88 7.05 7.58
CA ALA A 258 -17.84 7.58 8.56
C ALA A 258 -17.73 9.11 8.71
N ARG A 259 -16.52 9.66 8.70
CA ARG A 259 -16.31 11.11 8.85
C ARG A 259 -16.58 11.87 7.55
N ALA A 260 -16.40 11.25 6.39
CA ALA A 260 -16.62 11.88 5.09
C ALA A 260 -18.11 12.19 4.83
N GLU A 261 -19.06 11.53 5.50
CA GLU A 261 -20.49 11.80 5.34
C GLU A 261 -20.90 13.27 5.62
N SER A 262 -20.10 13.99 6.41
CA SER A 262 -20.33 15.40 6.76
C SER A 262 -19.46 16.40 5.97
N HIS A 263 -18.76 15.95 4.92
CA HIS A 263 -17.85 16.76 4.12
C HIS A 263 -18.11 16.55 2.62
N ASP A 264 -17.91 17.59 1.81
CA ASP A 264 -18.13 17.53 0.36
C ASP A 264 -17.04 16.72 -0.36
N SER A 265 -15.87 16.56 0.28
CA SER A 265 -14.75 15.80 -0.28
C SER A 265 -13.83 15.23 0.81
N HIS A 266 -13.07 14.18 0.44
CA HIS A 266 -12.01 13.66 1.31
C HIS A 266 -10.91 14.71 1.57
N TRP A 267 -10.68 15.63 0.64
CA TRP A 267 -9.72 16.70 0.83
C TRP A 267 -10.17 17.64 1.96
N GLU A 268 -11.43 18.06 1.97
CA GLU A 268 -12.02 18.89 3.05
C GLU A 268 -11.98 18.18 4.40
N LEU A 269 -12.32 16.89 4.43
CA LEU A 269 -12.15 16.08 5.64
C LEU A 269 -10.71 16.18 6.17
N GLY A 270 -9.70 16.03 5.30
CA GLY A 270 -8.30 16.15 5.70
C GLY A 270 -7.97 17.51 6.33
N GLN A 271 -8.49 18.59 5.72
CA GLN A 271 -8.26 19.94 6.22
C GLN A 271 -8.98 20.24 7.54
N SER A 272 -10.10 19.57 7.81
CA SER A 272 -10.90 19.76 9.04
C SER A 272 -10.36 19.08 10.30
N LEU A 273 -9.32 18.24 10.17
CA LEU A 273 -8.77 17.47 11.29
C LEU A 273 -7.83 18.32 12.16
N ASP A 274 -8.36 19.02 13.16
CA ASP A 274 -7.57 19.87 14.05
C ASP A 274 -6.48 19.11 14.83
N ASN A 275 -6.75 17.84 15.16
CA ASN A 275 -5.83 16.99 15.91
C ASN A 275 -4.94 16.09 15.02
N TYR A 276 -4.83 16.37 13.72
CA TYR A 276 -4.08 15.56 12.76
C TYR A 276 -2.64 15.26 13.20
N LYS A 277 -1.95 16.26 13.76
CA LYS A 277 -0.60 16.10 14.30
C LYS A 277 -0.55 15.06 15.44
N ARG A 278 -1.55 15.06 16.34
CA ARG A 278 -1.67 14.10 17.43
C ARG A 278 -1.89 12.68 16.92
N ILE A 279 -2.69 12.52 15.87
CA ILE A 279 -2.91 11.22 15.21
C ILE A 279 -1.56 10.70 14.67
N LEU A 280 -0.83 11.51 13.91
CA LEU A 280 0.49 11.15 13.37
C LEU A 280 1.50 10.82 14.47
N GLU A 281 1.60 11.64 15.50
CA GLU A 281 2.50 11.39 16.64
C GLU A 281 2.18 10.07 17.35
N THR A 282 0.91 9.68 17.40
CA THR A 282 0.50 8.38 17.96
C THR A 282 0.91 7.23 17.06
N ALA A 283 0.74 7.36 15.75
CA ALA A 283 1.22 6.37 14.78
C ALA A 283 2.74 6.21 14.83
N ASP A 284 3.47 7.31 15.02
CA ASP A 284 4.94 7.32 15.11
C ASP A 284 5.49 6.60 16.37
N LEU A 285 4.68 6.42 17.43
CA LEU A 285 5.10 5.65 18.62
C LEU A 285 5.48 4.21 18.30
N GLN A 286 4.93 3.62 17.23
CA GLN A 286 5.32 2.27 16.80
C GLN A 286 6.83 2.10 16.59
N VAL A 287 7.52 3.15 16.12
CA VAL A 287 8.96 3.11 15.84
C VAL A 287 9.78 2.90 17.11
N GLN A 288 9.25 3.33 18.25
CA GLN A 288 9.93 3.20 19.54
C GLN A 288 9.79 1.80 20.15
N GLY A 289 8.95 0.93 19.58
CA GLY A 289 8.73 -0.43 20.04
C GLY A 289 8.29 -0.46 21.51
N LYS A 290 8.92 -1.32 22.31
CA LYS A 290 8.57 -1.50 23.74
C LYS A 290 8.71 -0.24 24.59
N ALA A 291 9.56 0.71 24.20
CA ALA A 291 9.72 1.96 24.94
C ALA A 291 8.45 2.82 24.93
N ALA A 292 7.61 2.69 23.90
CA ALA A 292 6.36 3.45 23.75
C ALA A 292 5.15 2.87 24.52
N VAL A 293 5.27 1.73 25.20
CA VAL A 293 4.12 1.05 25.82
C VAL A 293 3.34 1.99 26.76
N ALA A 294 4.02 2.74 27.62
CA ALA A 294 3.35 3.65 28.55
C ALA A 294 2.57 4.74 27.81
N ASP A 295 3.15 5.33 26.77
CA ASP A 295 2.52 6.36 25.96
C ASP A 295 1.35 5.83 25.14
N LEU A 296 1.47 4.61 24.60
CA LEU A 296 0.38 3.94 23.89
C LEU A 296 -0.79 3.64 24.84
N LEU A 297 -0.51 3.07 26.02
CA LEU A 297 -1.53 2.82 27.04
C LEU A 297 -2.24 4.09 27.52
N ALA A 298 -1.55 5.22 27.59
CA ALA A 298 -2.17 6.51 27.92
C ALA A 298 -3.14 6.99 26.84
N ARG A 299 -2.93 6.59 25.57
CA ARG A 299 -3.72 7.06 24.42
C ARG A 299 -4.86 6.12 23.99
N VAL A 300 -4.96 4.91 24.54
CA VAL A 300 -6.10 4.00 24.23
C VAL A 300 -7.45 4.52 24.69
N ASN A 301 -7.48 5.54 25.56
CA ASN A 301 -8.70 6.19 26.04
C ASN A 301 -8.86 7.63 25.51
N ASP A 302 -8.10 8.01 24.49
CA ASP A 302 -8.19 9.35 23.88
C ASP A 302 -9.63 9.64 23.40
N PRO A 303 -10.14 10.88 23.50
CA PRO A 303 -11.46 11.23 22.99
C PRO A 303 -11.62 10.95 21.49
N ASP A 304 -10.56 11.12 20.67
CA ASP A 304 -10.58 10.86 19.23
C ASP A 304 -10.32 9.37 18.90
N SER A 305 -11.20 8.80 18.10
CA SER A 305 -11.11 7.37 17.69
C SER A 305 -9.88 7.05 16.86
N ALA A 306 -9.38 7.98 16.04
CA ALA A 306 -8.18 7.75 15.25
C ALA A 306 -6.92 7.71 16.12
N VAL A 307 -6.85 8.50 17.19
CA VAL A 307 -5.78 8.42 18.19
C VAL A 307 -5.84 7.08 18.91
N ARG A 308 -7.04 6.65 19.37
CA ARG A 308 -7.22 5.33 20.00
C ARG A 308 -6.86 4.19 19.04
N PHE A 309 -7.25 4.31 17.76
CA PHE A 309 -6.90 3.35 16.72
C PHE A 309 -5.39 3.15 16.61
N TRP A 310 -4.62 4.23 16.47
CA TRP A 310 -3.16 4.15 16.36
C TRP A 310 -2.48 3.69 17.64
N ALA A 311 -3.04 4.04 18.80
CA ALA A 311 -2.55 3.53 20.08
C ALA A 311 -2.72 2.01 20.17
N VAL A 312 -3.91 1.49 19.84
CA VAL A 312 -4.21 0.07 19.81
C VAL A 312 -3.36 -0.66 18.75
N LEU A 313 -3.24 -0.10 17.54
CA LEU A 313 -2.41 -0.68 16.49
C LEU A 313 -0.92 -0.71 16.89
N GLY A 314 -0.45 0.30 17.62
CA GLY A 314 0.88 0.31 18.21
C GLY A 314 1.09 -0.84 19.20
N LEU A 315 0.12 -1.11 20.08
CA LEU A 315 0.15 -2.25 21.00
C LEU A 315 0.10 -3.60 20.25
N VAL A 316 -0.70 -3.71 19.19
CA VAL A 316 -0.77 -4.90 18.33
C VAL A 316 0.58 -5.17 17.66
N ALA A 317 1.26 -4.12 17.20
CA ALA A 317 2.57 -4.23 16.55
C ALA A 317 3.66 -4.79 17.47
N LEU A 318 3.52 -4.63 18.78
CA LEU A 318 4.45 -5.17 19.79
C LEU A 318 4.37 -6.68 19.94
N GLN A 319 3.24 -7.30 19.60
CA GLN A 319 2.97 -8.74 19.75
C GLN A 319 3.31 -9.24 21.17
N SER A 320 2.99 -8.43 22.16
CA SER A 320 3.32 -8.67 23.55
C SER A 320 2.15 -9.32 24.29
N ASP A 321 2.44 -10.35 25.06
CA ASP A 321 1.55 -11.01 26.00
C ASP A 321 1.56 -10.38 27.41
N ASP A 322 2.23 -9.24 27.57
CA ASP A 322 2.19 -8.46 28.81
C ASP A 322 0.75 -8.22 29.25
N ALA A 323 0.46 -8.47 30.52
CA ALA A 323 -0.90 -8.42 31.05
C ALA A 323 -1.58 -7.05 30.87
N LYS A 324 -0.83 -5.95 30.93
CA LYS A 324 -1.38 -4.59 30.72
C LYS A 324 -1.74 -4.37 29.25
N VAL A 325 -0.90 -4.87 28.33
CA VAL A 325 -1.17 -4.80 26.88
C VAL A 325 -2.39 -5.62 26.53
N VAL A 326 -2.46 -6.86 27.03
CA VAL A 326 -3.61 -7.75 26.83
C VAL A 326 -4.89 -7.13 27.37
N ALA A 327 -4.88 -6.62 28.61
CA ALA A 327 -6.04 -5.97 29.20
C ALA A 327 -6.50 -4.73 28.41
N ALA A 328 -5.57 -3.94 27.88
CA ALA A 328 -5.88 -2.80 27.02
C ALA A 328 -6.53 -3.26 25.70
N LEU A 329 -6.03 -4.33 25.06
CA LEU A 329 -6.64 -4.90 23.84
C LEU A 329 -8.04 -5.47 24.13
N GLN A 330 -8.25 -6.17 25.26
CA GLN A 330 -9.56 -6.67 25.67
C GLN A 330 -10.58 -5.55 25.92
N ALA A 331 -10.14 -4.43 26.50
CA ALA A 331 -10.97 -3.24 26.67
C ALA A 331 -11.29 -2.58 25.31
N ALA A 332 -10.27 -2.42 24.45
CA ALA A 332 -10.41 -1.83 23.12
C ALA A 332 -11.27 -2.67 22.16
N ALA A 333 -11.37 -4.00 22.36
CA ALA A 333 -12.31 -4.85 21.62
C ALA A 333 -13.79 -4.53 21.90
N LYS A 334 -14.06 -3.68 22.90
CA LYS A 334 -15.39 -3.17 23.26
C LYS A 334 -15.55 -1.66 22.98
N ASP A 335 -14.59 -1.03 22.30
CA ASP A 335 -14.60 0.39 21.98
C ASP A 335 -15.86 0.80 21.21
N LYS A 336 -16.28 2.06 21.33
CA LYS A 336 -17.39 2.62 20.56
C LYS A 336 -17.13 2.67 19.05
N ALA A 337 -15.85 2.86 18.62
CA ALA A 337 -15.45 2.90 17.22
C ALA A 337 -15.15 1.49 16.71
N ILE A 338 -15.75 1.13 15.57
CA ILE A 338 -15.58 -0.20 14.98
C ILE A 338 -14.15 -0.45 14.50
N SER A 339 -13.46 0.56 14.01
CA SER A 339 -12.04 0.53 13.61
C SER A 339 -11.14 0.08 14.75
N VAL A 340 -11.34 0.64 15.93
CA VAL A 340 -10.61 0.30 17.18
C VAL A 340 -10.91 -1.15 17.60
N ARG A 341 -12.19 -1.53 17.60
CA ARG A 341 -12.61 -2.91 17.95
C ARG A 341 -11.96 -3.97 17.07
N ILE A 342 -11.99 -3.76 15.75
CA ILE A 342 -11.41 -4.70 14.76
C ILE A 342 -9.90 -4.82 14.99
N THR A 343 -9.22 -3.70 15.22
CA THR A 343 -7.77 -3.68 15.45
C THR A 343 -7.38 -4.43 16.72
N ALA A 344 -8.14 -4.20 17.79
CA ALA A 344 -7.92 -4.90 19.06
C ALA A 344 -8.16 -6.42 18.92
N ALA A 345 -9.23 -6.82 18.21
CA ALA A 345 -9.55 -8.21 17.95
C ALA A 345 -8.46 -8.91 17.12
N ASP A 346 -7.89 -8.24 16.12
CA ASP A 346 -6.77 -8.73 15.33
C ASP A 346 -5.54 -9.00 16.22
N GLY A 347 -5.21 -8.05 17.10
CA GLY A 347 -4.16 -8.24 18.10
C GLY A 347 -4.40 -9.42 19.05
N LEU A 348 -5.62 -9.56 19.56
CA LEU A 348 -6.00 -10.68 20.42
C LEU A 348 -5.91 -12.03 19.67
N PHE A 349 -6.30 -12.07 18.40
CA PHE A 349 -6.17 -13.28 17.57
C PHE A 349 -4.71 -13.65 17.32
N ASN A 350 -3.84 -12.67 17.11
CA ASN A 350 -2.39 -12.90 16.98
C ASN A 350 -1.77 -13.50 18.25
N LEU A 351 -2.36 -13.23 19.41
CA LEU A 351 -1.99 -13.82 20.71
C LEU A 351 -2.74 -15.12 21.02
N GLY A 352 -3.55 -15.68 20.09
CA GLY A 352 -4.35 -16.88 20.28
C GLY A 352 -5.59 -16.73 21.18
N ARG A 353 -5.95 -15.47 21.52
CA ARG A 353 -7.08 -15.13 22.41
C ARG A 353 -8.37 -14.92 21.61
N TYR A 354 -8.80 -15.93 20.91
CA TYR A 354 -9.93 -15.86 19.97
C TYR A 354 -11.24 -15.49 20.64
N GLU A 355 -11.51 -16.02 21.84
CA GLU A 355 -12.76 -15.78 22.58
C GLU A 355 -12.93 -14.31 22.96
N ASP A 356 -11.83 -13.63 23.29
CA ASP A 356 -11.82 -12.22 23.64
C ASP A 356 -12.11 -11.30 22.42
N GLY A 357 -11.59 -11.65 21.23
CA GLY A 357 -11.71 -10.85 20.02
C GLY A 357 -12.92 -11.16 19.14
N LEU A 358 -13.46 -12.39 19.20
CA LEU A 358 -14.51 -12.87 18.30
C LEU A 358 -15.80 -12.06 18.32
N PRO A 359 -16.30 -11.57 19.47
CA PRO A 359 -17.49 -10.70 19.49
C PRO A 359 -17.31 -9.42 18.67
N ALA A 360 -16.12 -8.81 18.71
CA ALA A 360 -15.82 -7.61 17.91
C ALA A 360 -15.77 -7.90 16.41
N ILE A 361 -15.22 -9.05 16.00
CA ILE A 361 -15.20 -9.50 14.61
C ILE A 361 -16.62 -9.77 14.10
N ILE A 362 -17.47 -10.45 14.89
CA ILE A 362 -18.88 -10.70 14.53
C ILE A 362 -19.65 -9.36 14.39
N ALA A 363 -19.43 -8.42 15.31
CA ALA A 363 -20.02 -7.08 15.22
C ALA A 363 -19.58 -6.35 13.95
N ALA A 364 -18.31 -6.46 13.57
CA ALA A 364 -17.76 -5.88 12.34
C ALA A 364 -18.36 -6.50 11.07
N LEU A 365 -18.57 -7.82 11.04
CA LEU A 365 -19.22 -8.52 9.92
C LEU A 365 -20.68 -8.07 9.70
N ASN A 366 -21.35 -7.55 10.75
CA ASN A 366 -22.72 -7.01 10.68
C ASN A 366 -22.74 -5.47 10.58
N HIS A 367 -21.60 -4.81 10.48
CA HIS A 367 -21.54 -3.35 10.46
C HIS A 367 -22.06 -2.77 9.12
N PRO A 368 -22.77 -1.61 9.11
CA PRO A 368 -23.28 -1.00 7.89
C PRO A 368 -22.16 -0.62 6.90
N ILE A 369 -21.01 -0.17 7.38
CA ILE A 369 -19.87 0.24 6.53
C ILE A 369 -19.16 -1.00 5.95
N PRO A 370 -19.08 -1.14 4.62
CA PRO A 370 -18.53 -2.32 3.95
C PRO A 370 -17.06 -2.61 4.30
N SER A 371 -16.23 -1.59 4.47
CA SER A 371 -14.80 -1.77 4.79
C SER A 371 -14.59 -2.49 6.14
N ALA A 372 -15.46 -2.26 7.13
CA ALA A 372 -15.42 -2.99 8.39
C ALA A 372 -15.68 -4.50 8.19
N ARG A 373 -16.67 -4.86 7.37
CA ARG A 373 -17.00 -6.26 7.04
C ARG A 373 -15.84 -6.94 6.32
N VAL A 374 -15.28 -6.28 5.30
CA VAL A 374 -14.16 -6.80 4.51
C VAL A 374 -12.94 -7.02 5.41
N ARG A 375 -12.59 -6.05 6.26
CA ARG A 375 -11.45 -6.17 7.18
C ARG A 375 -11.62 -7.34 8.15
N ALA A 376 -12.81 -7.50 8.73
CA ALA A 376 -13.12 -8.62 9.61
C ALA A 376 -12.99 -9.98 8.90
N SER A 377 -13.48 -10.09 7.66
CA SER A 377 -13.34 -11.32 6.86
C SER A 377 -11.87 -11.63 6.53
N CYS A 378 -11.08 -10.60 6.22
CA CYS A 378 -9.64 -10.74 5.97
C CYS A 378 -8.87 -11.25 7.20
N ILE A 379 -9.23 -10.80 8.40
CA ILE A 379 -8.64 -11.27 9.66
C ILE A 379 -8.97 -12.75 9.87
N LEU A 380 -10.22 -13.16 9.66
CA LEU A 380 -10.64 -14.56 9.81
C LEU A 380 -9.98 -15.50 8.78
N ASP A 381 -9.80 -15.03 7.55
CA ASP A 381 -9.18 -15.78 6.47
C ASP A 381 -7.70 -16.12 6.73
N THR A 382 -7.00 -15.32 7.50
CA THR A 382 -5.57 -15.50 7.80
C THR A 382 -5.29 -16.34 9.04
N GLN A 383 -6.30 -16.80 9.77
CA GLN A 383 -6.08 -17.54 11.00
C GLN A 383 -5.61 -18.98 10.74
N PRO A 384 -4.80 -19.58 11.63
CA PRO A 384 -4.32 -20.96 11.48
C PRO A 384 -5.46 -21.98 11.57
N LYS A 385 -5.28 -23.15 10.95
CA LYS A 385 -6.28 -24.24 11.00
C LYS A 385 -6.67 -24.65 12.42
N SER A 386 -5.74 -24.57 13.37
CA SER A 386 -5.97 -24.87 14.79
C SER A 386 -7.00 -23.96 15.47
N ALA A 387 -7.32 -22.82 14.86
CA ALA A 387 -8.34 -21.89 15.37
C ALA A 387 -9.76 -22.20 14.87
N ASN A 388 -9.95 -23.13 13.95
CA ASN A 388 -11.24 -23.36 13.27
C ASN A 388 -12.41 -23.53 14.22
N ASP A 389 -12.28 -24.40 15.22
CA ASP A 389 -13.38 -24.66 16.17
C ASP A 389 -13.79 -23.39 16.94
N LYS A 390 -12.80 -22.58 17.32
CA LYS A 390 -13.04 -21.32 18.03
C LYS A 390 -13.70 -20.26 17.16
N LEU A 391 -13.53 -20.33 15.83
CA LEU A 391 -14.04 -19.37 14.86
C LEU A 391 -15.41 -19.76 14.27
N GLN A 392 -15.90 -20.97 14.52
CA GLN A 392 -17.21 -21.45 14.03
C GLN A 392 -18.37 -20.46 14.27
N PRO A 393 -18.46 -19.74 15.42
CA PRO A 393 -19.55 -18.80 15.65
C PRO A 393 -19.60 -17.63 14.64
N ALA A 394 -18.51 -17.32 13.93
CA ALA A 394 -18.48 -16.26 12.92
C ALA A 394 -19.13 -16.66 11.59
N ILE A 395 -19.35 -17.96 11.31
CA ILE A 395 -19.79 -18.44 9.98
C ILE A 395 -21.13 -17.83 9.57
N ALA A 396 -22.11 -17.76 10.47
CA ALA A 396 -23.41 -17.20 10.16
C ALA A 396 -23.31 -15.72 9.72
N ALA A 397 -22.51 -14.92 10.44
CA ALA A 397 -22.25 -13.53 10.11
C ALA A 397 -21.46 -13.37 8.80
N LEU A 398 -20.48 -14.24 8.54
CA LEU A 398 -19.73 -14.27 7.28
C LEU A 398 -20.65 -14.53 6.08
N ARG A 399 -21.53 -15.53 6.16
CA ARG A 399 -22.48 -15.87 5.08
C ARG A 399 -23.45 -14.72 4.81
N LYS A 400 -23.97 -14.10 5.86
CA LYS A 400 -24.85 -12.93 5.75
C LYS A 400 -24.10 -11.78 5.07
N ALA A 401 -22.92 -11.41 5.55
CA ALA A 401 -22.10 -10.35 4.99
C ALA A 401 -21.74 -10.60 3.52
N ALA A 402 -21.37 -11.84 3.16
CA ALA A 402 -21.09 -12.25 1.77
C ALA A 402 -22.30 -12.05 0.83
N THR A 403 -23.51 -12.33 1.33
CA THR A 403 -24.75 -12.16 0.55
C THR A 403 -25.11 -10.69 0.37
N GLU A 404 -24.97 -9.88 1.43
CA GLU A 404 -25.32 -8.46 1.41
C GLU A 404 -24.33 -7.61 0.60
N LEU A 405 -23.05 -8.00 0.55
CA LEU A 405 -22.02 -7.36 -0.26
C LEU A 405 -21.98 -7.88 -1.71
N ASN A 406 -23.01 -8.58 -2.17
CA ASN A 406 -23.07 -9.08 -3.55
C ASN A 406 -23.04 -7.90 -4.54
N VAL A 407 -21.94 -7.81 -5.24
CA VAL A 407 -21.35 -6.68 -5.99
C VAL A 407 -22.24 -6.03 -7.04
N LYS A 408 -23.33 -6.67 -7.48
CA LYS A 408 -24.23 -6.11 -8.50
C LYS A 408 -25.04 -4.87 -8.05
N LYS A 409 -25.06 -4.57 -6.74
CA LYS A 409 -25.88 -3.49 -6.17
C LYS A 409 -25.11 -2.30 -5.59
N MET A 410 -23.80 -2.38 -5.46
CA MET A 410 -23.01 -1.32 -4.79
C MET A 410 -22.12 -0.58 -5.80
N ARG A 411 -22.55 0.60 -6.25
CA ARG A 411 -21.72 1.53 -7.01
C ARG A 411 -20.54 1.99 -6.14
N GLY A 412 -19.30 1.86 -6.66
CA GLY A 412 -18.11 2.38 -6.01
C GLY A 412 -17.31 1.39 -5.14
N ILE A 413 -17.71 0.10 -5.06
CA ILE A 413 -16.90 -0.91 -4.36
C ILE A 413 -15.95 -1.57 -5.36
N PRO A 414 -14.63 -1.66 -5.02
CA PRO A 414 -13.65 -2.32 -5.87
C PRO A 414 -13.99 -3.79 -6.15
N PHE A 415 -13.55 -4.25 -7.31
CA PHE A 415 -13.65 -5.66 -7.71
C PHE A 415 -12.99 -6.57 -6.68
N GLY A 416 -13.57 -7.75 -6.43
CA GLY A 416 -12.94 -8.77 -5.57
C GLY A 416 -13.28 -8.71 -4.07
N LEU A 417 -14.04 -7.73 -3.58
CA LEU A 417 -14.32 -7.59 -2.14
C LEU A 417 -15.14 -8.75 -1.52
N ASN A 418 -15.80 -9.58 -2.32
CA ASN A 418 -16.55 -10.75 -1.82
C ASN A 418 -15.66 -11.98 -1.55
N GLN A 419 -14.49 -12.03 -2.14
CA GLN A 419 -13.59 -13.19 -2.08
C GLN A 419 -13.09 -13.51 -0.66
N PRO A 420 -12.71 -12.54 0.19
CA PRO A 420 -12.27 -12.84 1.56
C PRO A 420 -13.32 -13.57 2.40
N PHE A 421 -14.62 -13.28 2.20
CA PHE A 421 -15.69 -13.95 2.92
C PHE A 421 -15.77 -15.42 2.55
N GLN A 422 -15.69 -15.73 1.24
CA GLN A 422 -15.71 -17.10 0.75
C GLN A 422 -14.49 -17.89 1.24
N ARG A 423 -13.31 -17.26 1.21
CA ARG A 423 -12.09 -17.90 1.73
C ARG A 423 -12.18 -18.14 3.24
N ALA A 424 -12.65 -17.17 4.02
CA ALA A 424 -12.81 -17.31 5.46
C ALA A 424 -13.81 -18.44 5.81
N ILE A 425 -14.94 -18.54 5.09
CA ILE A 425 -15.91 -19.63 5.28
C ILE A 425 -15.24 -20.98 5.00
N LYS A 426 -14.63 -21.15 3.82
CA LYS A 426 -13.93 -22.40 3.45
C LYS A 426 -12.85 -22.76 4.46
N ALA A 427 -12.10 -21.76 4.85
CA ALA A 427 -11.03 -21.93 5.81
C ALA A 427 -11.52 -22.44 7.18
N ILE A 428 -12.61 -21.88 7.71
CA ILE A 428 -13.17 -22.24 9.02
C ILE A 428 -13.91 -23.58 8.93
N THR A 429 -14.58 -23.90 7.81
CA THR A 429 -15.29 -25.17 7.61
C THR A 429 -14.38 -26.34 7.28
N GLY A 430 -13.07 -26.13 7.14
CA GLY A 430 -12.10 -27.19 6.88
C GLY A 430 -11.87 -27.49 5.40
N GLU A 431 -12.52 -26.78 4.47
CA GLU A 431 -12.18 -26.85 3.05
C GLU A 431 -10.77 -26.34 2.83
N GLU A 432 -9.97 -27.01 1.97
CA GLU A 432 -8.61 -26.56 1.68
C GLU A 432 -8.60 -25.18 1.05
N THR A 433 -7.90 -24.26 1.67
CA THR A 433 -7.55 -22.97 1.10
C THR A 433 -6.03 -22.88 0.94
N TYR A 434 -5.57 -22.40 -0.20
CA TYR A 434 -4.15 -22.34 -0.55
C TYR A 434 -3.29 -21.47 0.42
N TYR A 435 -3.89 -20.69 1.34
CA TYR A 435 -3.24 -19.52 1.92
C TYR A 435 -3.45 -19.34 3.41
N ARG A 436 -3.27 -20.40 4.20
CA ARG A 436 -3.18 -20.29 5.66
C ARG A 436 -1.73 -20.46 6.11
N TRP A 437 -1.28 -19.55 6.92
CA TRP A 437 0.02 -19.58 7.61
C TRP A 437 -0.01 -20.59 8.76
#